data_0c8fc28ae8ec7c8afd207399527f9ba8
#
_entry.id   0c8fc28ae8ec7c8afd207399527f9ba8
#
_cell.length_a   1.000
_cell.length_b   1.000
_cell.length_c   1.000
_cell.angle_alpha   90.00
_cell.angle_beta   90.00
_cell.angle_gamma   90.00
#
_symmetry.space_group_name_H-M   'P 1'
#
loop_
_entity.id
_entity.type
_entity.pdbx_description
1 polymer ?
#
loop_
_entity_poly.entity_id
_entity_poly.type
_entity_poly.pdbx_seq_one_letter_code
_entity_poly.pdbx_strand_id
1 'polypeptide(L)'
;MLYDNIMVPFDGSDSAAAALAEAIRFAKDDPGLTLRIVQIINTENMVIAKLKSEGPVDTAVPEGMREAFEEVTALASERLHEQIDEMLAGLMNKIVIELLEETNPGSQIVSYAHENNCDLIIMGSRGLGALRGILGSVSNYVLREANVPVLVVKAAE
;
A
#
# COMPACT_ATOMS: atom_id res chain seq x y z
N MET A 1 -0.11 20.76 -15.66
CA MET A 1 -0.82 19.73 -14.93
C MET A 1 -0.75 20.03 -13.46
N LEU A 2 -1.70 19.54 -12.67
CA LEU A 2 -1.73 19.88 -11.24
C LEU A 2 -0.80 18.97 -10.45
N TYR A 3 -0.74 17.68 -10.83
CA TYR A 3 0.11 16.66 -10.22
C TYR A 3 0.70 15.76 -11.28
N ASP A 4 1.97 15.41 -11.16
CA ASP A 4 2.71 14.59 -12.13
C ASP A 4 3.06 13.18 -11.58
N ASN A 5 3.06 13.02 -10.26
CA ASN A 5 3.52 11.77 -9.61
C ASN A 5 2.73 11.50 -8.33
N ILE A 6 1.68 10.71 -8.46
CA ILE A 6 0.74 10.40 -7.37
C ILE A 6 1.12 9.07 -6.71
N MET A 7 1.20 9.06 -5.38
CA MET A 7 1.34 7.85 -4.58
C MET A 7 0.00 7.43 -3.98
N VAL A 8 -0.29 6.13 -4.07
CA VAL A 8 -1.44 5.49 -3.44
C VAL A 8 -0.96 4.36 -2.54
N PRO A 9 -0.91 4.56 -1.22
CA PRO A 9 -0.76 3.45 -0.29
C PRO A 9 -1.97 2.53 -0.35
N PHE A 10 -1.73 1.23 -0.51
CA PHE A 10 -2.79 0.24 -0.68
C PHE A 10 -2.60 -0.93 0.30
N ASP A 11 -3.60 -1.24 1.10
CA ASP A 11 -3.59 -2.32 2.09
C ASP A 11 -4.71 -3.37 1.87
N GLY A 12 -5.46 -3.25 0.78
CA GLY A 12 -6.59 -4.12 0.46
C GLY A 12 -7.90 -3.74 1.16
N SER A 13 -7.93 -2.66 1.95
CA SER A 13 -9.15 -2.15 2.57
C SER A 13 -10.08 -1.50 1.54
N ASP A 14 -11.37 -1.39 1.87
CA ASP A 14 -12.37 -0.73 1.01
C ASP A 14 -12.02 0.74 0.78
N SER A 15 -11.49 1.42 1.79
CA SER A 15 -11.08 2.82 1.64
C SER A 15 -9.80 2.97 0.81
N ALA A 16 -8.88 2.01 0.84
CA ALA A 16 -7.73 1.99 -0.05
C ALA A 16 -8.16 1.75 -1.51
N ALA A 17 -9.12 0.87 -1.75
CA ALA A 17 -9.70 0.67 -3.08
C ALA A 17 -10.40 1.94 -3.59
N ALA A 18 -11.13 2.65 -2.73
CA ALA A 18 -11.74 3.94 -3.07
C ALA A 18 -10.68 5.01 -3.39
N ALA A 19 -9.58 5.03 -2.64
CA ALA A 19 -8.45 5.93 -2.90
C ALA A 19 -7.79 5.64 -4.25
N LEU A 20 -7.58 4.36 -4.57
CA LEU A 20 -7.05 3.95 -5.88
C LEU A 20 -8.00 4.34 -7.01
N ALA A 21 -9.30 4.14 -6.85
CA ALA A 21 -10.30 4.56 -7.84
C ALA A 21 -10.25 6.07 -8.08
N GLU A 22 -10.06 6.88 -7.05
CA GLU A 22 -9.90 8.34 -7.19
C GLU A 22 -8.59 8.69 -7.91
N ALA A 23 -7.47 8.05 -7.58
CA ALA A 23 -6.20 8.24 -8.27
C ALA A 23 -6.27 7.87 -9.76
N ILE A 24 -7.02 6.83 -10.09
CA ILE A 24 -7.28 6.43 -11.49
C ILE A 24 -8.05 7.51 -12.24
N ARG A 25 -8.94 8.26 -11.59
CA ARG A 25 -9.63 9.41 -12.22
C ARG A 25 -8.62 10.49 -12.62
N PHE A 26 -7.68 10.84 -11.73
CA PHE A 26 -6.59 11.76 -12.08
C PHE A 26 -5.75 11.22 -13.25
N ALA A 27 -5.41 9.95 -13.23
CA ALA A 27 -4.60 9.32 -14.28
C ALA A 27 -5.30 9.30 -15.65
N LYS A 28 -6.61 9.12 -15.68
CA LYS A 28 -7.41 9.18 -16.92
C LYS A 28 -7.47 10.58 -17.53
N ASP A 29 -7.50 11.61 -16.68
CA ASP A 29 -7.52 12.99 -17.13
C ASP A 29 -6.15 13.48 -17.62
N ASP A 30 -5.08 12.81 -17.19
CA ASP A 30 -3.71 13.16 -17.54
C ASP A 30 -2.85 11.92 -17.86
N PRO A 31 -2.67 11.59 -19.16
CA PRO A 31 -1.83 10.48 -19.59
C PRO A 31 -0.34 10.58 -19.21
N GLY A 32 0.15 11.77 -18.90
CA GLY A 32 1.54 12.01 -18.49
C GLY A 32 1.79 11.73 -17.01
N LEU A 33 0.74 11.58 -16.21
CA LEU A 33 0.83 11.31 -14.78
C LEU A 33 1.43 9.91 -14.50
N THR A 34 2.35 9.84 -13.55
CA THR A 34 2.84 8.59 -12.99
C THR A 34 2.01 8.20 -11.77
N LEU A 35 1.47 6.99 -11.76
CA LEU A 35 0.73 6.42 -10.64
C LEU A 35 1.58 5.37 -9.93
N ARG A 36 1.86 5.59 -8.64
CA ARG A 36 2.61 4.67 -7.79
C ARG A 36 1.70 4.03 -6.77
N ILE A 37 1.55 2.72 -6.83
CA ILE A 37 0.77 1.93 -5.88
C ILE A 37 1.75 1.19 -4.98
N VAL A 38 1.66 1.46 -3.68
CA VAL A 38 2.63 0.95 -2.71
C VAL A 38 1.89 0.21 -1.61
N GLN A 39 2.21 -1.07 -1.45
CA GLN A 39 1.77 -1.86 -0.31
C GLN A 39 2.93 -2.02 0.68
N ILE A 40 2.65 -1.75 1.94
CA ILE A 40 3.61 -1.95 3.02
C ILE A 40 3.20 -3.18 3.79
N ILE A 41 4.11 -4.14 3.90
CA ILE A 41 3.90 -5.40 4.59
C ILE A 41 4.86 -5.56 5.76
N ASN A 42 4.37 -6.16 6.83
CA ASN A 42 5.21 -6.62 7.92
C ASN A 42 5.53 -8.10 7.71
N THR A 43 6.60 -8.37 6.99
CA THR A 43 7.01 -9.73 6.61
C THR A 43 7.38 -10.58 7.82
N GLU A 44 7.97 -10.00 8.86
CA GLU A 44 8.32 -10.73 10.08
C GLU A 44 7.07 -11.36 10.72
N ASN A 45 6.02 -10.58 10.92
CA ASN A 45 4.75 -11.09 11.46
C ASN A 45 4.09 -12.11 10.53
N MET A 46 4.16 -11.91 9.22
CA MET A 46 3.59 -12.84 8.23
C MET A 46 4.35 -14.18 8.22
N VAL A 47 5.68 -14.15 8.28
CA VAL A 47 6.52 -15.35 8.35
C VAL A 47 6.25 -16.11 9.65
N ILE A 48 6.18 -15.42 10.79
CA ILE A 48 5.84 -16.05 12.07
C ILE A 48 4.46 -16.72 12.02
N ALA A 49 3.48 -16.05 11.44
CA ALA A 49 2.13 -16.60 11.30
C ALA A 49 2.12 -17.86 10.41
N LYS A 50 2.87 -17.84 9.28
CA LYS A 50 3.00 -18.98 8.39
C LYS A 50 3.66 -20.17 9.10
N LEU A 51 4.80 -19.97 9.74
CA LEU A 51 5.53 -21.03 10.45
C LEU A 51 4.67 -21.66 11.57
N LYS A 52 3.90 -20.85 12.29
CA LYS A 52 2.96 -21.36 13.31
C LYS A 52 1.83 -22.21 12.72
N SER A 53 1.40 -21.94 11.49
CA SER A 53 0.35 -22.73 10.82
C SER A 53 0.83 -24.10 10.34
N GLU A 54 2.13 -24.27 10.12
CA GLU A 54 2.76 -25.49 9.62
C GLU A 54 3.18 -26.48 10.75
N GLY A 55 3.05 -26.09 12.01
CA GLY A 55 3.34 -26.95 13.16
C GLY A 55 4.17 -26.28 14.25
N PRO A 56 4.59 -27.01 15.31
CA PRO A 56 5.42 -26.43 16.35
C PRO A 56 6.78 -26.01 15.79
N VAL A 57 7.09 -24.73 15.92
CA VAL A 57 8.35 -24.14 15.47
C VAL A 57 9.46 -24.57 16.44
N ASP A 58 10.38 -25.41 15.98
CA ASP A 58 11.64 -25.63 16.69
C ASP A 58 12.51 -24.37 16.55
N THR A 59 13.10 -23.92 17.65
CA THR A 59 13.80 -22.63 17.77
C THR A 59 15.11 -22.52 16.98
N ALA A 60 15.43 -23.50 16.14
CA ALA A 60 16.67 -23.59 15.36
C ALA A 60 16.45 -23.36 13.84
N VAL A 61 15.83 -22.23 13.43
CA VAL A 61 15.44 -22.08 12.01
C VAL A 61 16.11 -20.88 11.30
N PRO A 62 17.39 -20.95 10.89
CA PRO A 62 17.90 -20.01 9.88
C PRO A 62 17.54 -20.39 8.43
N GLU A 63 17.48 -21.68 8.07
CA GLU A 63 17.27 -22.08 6.66
C GLU A 63 15.81 -21.97 6.20
N GLY A 64 14.83 -22.34 7.00
CA GLY A 64 13.41 -22.24 6.66
C GLY A 64 12.85 -20.80 6.65
N MET A 65 13.49 -19.86 7.32
CA MET A 65 13.03 -18.46 7.37
C MET A 65 13.17 -17.73 6.04
N ARG A 66 14.23 -17.96 5.28
CA ARG A 66 14.45 -17.32 3.99
C ARG A 66 13.42 -17.79 2.96
N GLU A 67 13.18 -19.09 2.89
CA GLU A 67 12.16 -19.67 2.00
C GLU A 67 10.76 -19.19 2.38
N ALA A 68 10.43 -19.18 3.67
CA ALA A 68 9.15 -18.65 4.16
C ALA A 68 8.97 -17.16 3.84
N PHE A 69 10.03 -16.39 3.92
CA PHE A 69 10.05 -14.97 3.57
C PHE A 69 9.78 -14.74 2.07
N GLU A 70 10.49 -15.44 1.20
CA GLU A 70 10.30 -15.37 -0.25
C GLU A 70 8.87 -15.78 -0.64
N GLU A 71 8.33 -16.83 -0.04
CA GLU A 71 6.97 -17.31 -0.30
C GLU A 71 5.89 -16.32 0.18
N VAL A 72 6.05 -15.75 1.38
CA VAL A 72 5.13 -14.74 1.92
C VAL A 72 5.12 -13.49 1.06
N THR A 73 6.29 -13.03 0.60
CA THR A 73 6.42 -11.86 -0.27
C THR A 73 5.79 -12.14 -1.65
N ALA A 74 6.01 -13.32 -2.21
CA ALA A 74 5.39 -13.72 -3.48
C ALA A 74 3.87 -13.77 -3.39
N LEU A 75 3.31 -14.36 -2.32
CA LEU A 75 1.87 -14.41 -2.09
C LEU A 75 1.27 -13.01 -1.88
N ALA A 76 1.96 -12.12 -1.17
CA ALA A 76 1.51 -10.75 -0.97
C ALA A 76 1.47 -9.98 -2.30
N SER A 77 2.48 -10.16 -3.16
CA SER A 77 2.53 -9.57 -4.50
C SER A 77 1.40 -10.10 -5.39
N GLU A 78 1.17 -11.41 -5.40
CA GLU A 78 0.09 -12.03 -6.17
C GLU A 78 -1.28 -11.48 -5.75
N ARG A 79 -1.56 -11.43 -4.45
CA ARG A 79 -2.80 -10.86 -3.92
C ARG A 79 -2.99 -9.38 -4.25
N LEU A 80 -1.92 -8.61 -4.21
CA LEU A 80 -1.97 -7.20 -4.61
C LEU A 80 -2.40 -7.09 -6.07
N HIS A 81 -1.76 -7.83 -6.98
CA HIS A 81 -2.11 -7.83 -8.40
C HIS A 81 -3.55 -8.30 -8.65
N GLU A 82 -4.00 -9.37 -7.99
CA GLU A 82 -5.40 -9.82 -8.08
C GLU A 82 -6.42 -8.72 -7.73
N GLN A 83 -6.09 -7.86 -6.76
CA GLN A 83 -6.98 -6.80 -6.31
C GLN A 83 -6.97 -5.57 -7.22
N ILE A 84 -5.85 -5.24 -7.83
CA ILE A 84 -5.67 -3.96 -8.53
C ILE A 84 -5.62 -4.04 -10.04
N ASP A 85 -5.24 -5.17 -10.64
CA ASP A 85 -5.00 -5.28 -12.09
C ASP A 85 -6.26 -4.96 -12.92
N GLU A 86 -7.43 -5.41 -12.48
CA GLU A 86 -8.69 -5.08 -13.13
C GLU A 86 -9.00 -3.58 -13.07
N MET A 87 -8.70 -2.93 -11.93
CA MET A 87 -8.92 -1.49 -11.76
C MET A 87 -8.01 -0.66 -12.67
N LEU A 88 -6.80 -1.14 -12.93
CA LEU A 88 -5.78 -0.47 -13.74
C LEU A 88 -5.94 -0.74 -15.24
N ALA A 89 -6.80 -1.67 -15.62
CA ALA A 89 -6.98 -2.06 -17.01
C ALA A 89 -7.36 -0.87 -17.90
N GLY A 90 -6.67 -0.72 -19.02
CA GLY A 90 -6.90 0.36 -19.98
C GLY A 90 -6.24 1.71 -19.65
N LEU A 91 -5.53 1.84 -18.53
CA LEU A 91 -4.70 3.01 -18.28
C LEU A 91 -3.45 2.97 -19.16
N MET A 92 -3.10 4.13 -19.73
CA MET A 92 -1.90 4.32 -20.56
C MET A 92 -0.76 5.00 -19.79
N ASN A 93 -1.00 5.33 -18.55
CA ASN A 93 -0.06 5.99 -17.65
C ASN A 93 1.10 5.08 -17.27
N LYS A 94 2.22 5.69 -16.87
CA LYS A 94 3.27 4.95 -16.18
C LYS A 94 2.76 4.51 -14.81
N ILE A 95 2.68 3.20 -14.61
CA ILE A 95 2.26 2.59 -13.35
C ILE A 95 3.46 1.92 -12.69
N VAL A 96 3.68 2.22 -11.43
CA VAL A 96 4.71 1.61 -10.59
C VAL A 96 4.01 0.93 -9.43
N ILE A 97 4.25 -0.37 -9.26
CA ILE A 97 3.67 -1.17 -8.17
C ILE A 97 4.83 -1.70 -7.33
N GLU A 98 4.85 -1.37 -6.06
CA GLU A 98 5.92 -1.77 -5.15
C GLU A 98 5.39 -2.33 -3.84
N LEU A 99 6.06 -3.37 -3.39
CA LEU A 99 5.86 -3.99 -2.10
C LEU A 99 7.03 -3.60 -1.20
N LEU A 100 6.76 -2.91 -0.10
CA LEU A 100 7.76 -2.46 0.86
C LEU A 100 7.62 -3.21 2.18
N GLU A 101 8.75 -3.51 2.78
CA GLU A 101 8.82 -4.15 4.09
C GLU A 101 9.12 -3.11 5.17
N GLU A 102 8.21 -2.98 6.11
CA GLU A 102 8.40 -2.03 7.22
C GLU A 102 7.46 -2.35 8.38
N THR A 103 7.89 -2.00 9.57
CA THR A 103 7.10 -2.11 10.79
C THR A 103 6.27 -0.86 11.08
N ASN A 104 6.66 0.28 10.52
CA ASN A 104 5.96 1.57 10.66
C ASN A 104 5.45 2.08 9.31
N PRO A 105 4.23 1.71 8.88
CA PRO A 105 3.71 2.05 7.56
C PRO A 105 3.56 3.56 7.34
N GLY A 106 3.19 4.33 8.34
CA GLY A 106 3.05 5.79 8.22
C GLY A 106 4.36 6.48 7.86
N SER A 107 5.42 6.15 8.57
CA SER A 107 6.77 6.66 8.31
C SER A 107 7.27 6.27 6.93
N GLN A 108 7.04 5.02 6.53
CA GLN A 108 7.46 4.53 5.23
C GLN A 108 6.74 5.21 4.06
N ILE A 109 5.44 5.49 4.21
CA ILE A 109 4.67 6.25 3.21
C ILE A 109 5.28 7.63 3.00
N VAL A 110 5.57 8.35 4.08
CA VAL A 110 6.15 9.70 4.01
C VAL A 110 7.54 9.67 3.39
N SER A 111 8.41 8.75 3.81
CA SER A 111 9.76 8.59 3.26
C SER A 111 9.73 8.23 1.78
N TYR A 112 8.91 7.27 1.39
CA TYR A 112 8.76 6.84 0.01
C TYR A 112 8.29 8.00 -0.90
N ALA A 113 7.30 8.75 -0.45
CA ALA A 113 6.79 9.90 -1.21
C ALA A 113 7.89 10.94 -1.45
N HIS A 114 8.70 11.23 -0.44
CA HIS A 114 9.82 12.15 -0.55
C HIS A 114 10.92 11.63 -1.49
N GLU A 115 11.37 10.38 -1.29
CA GLU A 115 12.45 9.75 -2.07
C GLU A 115 12.12 9.59 -3.55
N ASN A 116 10.85 9.40 -3.85
CA ASN A 116 10.36 9.23 -5.23
C ASN A 116 9.78 10.50 -5.85
N ASN A 117 9.91 11.65 -5.19
CA ASN A 117 9.40 12.95 -5.64
C ASN A 117 7.89 12.88 -5.98
N CYS A 118 7.11 12.22 -5.15
CA CYS A 118 5.65 12.27 -5.26
C CYS A 118 5.17 13.67 -4.88
N ASP A 119 4.18 14.17 -5.59
CA ASP A 119 3.61 15.52 -5.39
C ASP A 119 2.18 15.49 -4.86
N LEU A 120 1.59 14.30 -4.74
CA LEU A 120 0.32 14.05 -4.07
C LEU A 120 0.30 12.62 -3.49
N ILE A 121 -0.25 12.49 -2.28
CA ILE A 121 -0.60 11.19 -1.70
C ILE A 121 -2.13 11.08 -1.70
N ILE A 122 -2.69 10.03 -2.29
CA ILE A 122 -4.12 9.71 -2.20
C ILE A 122 -4.25 8.40 -1.41
N MET A 123 -4.90 8.45 -0.25
CA MET A 123 -4.97 7.30 0.63
C MET A 123 -6.35 7.12 1.24
N GLY A 124 -6.65 5.90 1.67
CA GLY A 124 -7.86 5.59 2.40
C GLY A 124 -7.87 6.22 3.79
N SER A 125 -9.06 6.55 4.26
CA SER A 125 -9.25 7.13 5.62
C SER A 125 -8.98 6.13 6.73
N ARG A 126 -9.05 4.83 6.45
CA ARG A 126 -8.92 3.72 7.40
C ARG A 126 -8.20 2.54 6.75
N GLY A 127 -7.49 1.75 7.56
CA GLY A 127 -6.96 0.47 7.12
C GLY A 127 -7.90 -0.69 7.48
N LEU A 128 -7.40 -1.91 7.32
CA LEU A 128 -8.07 -3.14 7.73
C LEU A 128 -8.34 -3.13 9.24
N GLY A 129 -9.58 -3.50 9.63
CA GLY A 129 -9.99 -3.61 11.04
C GLY A 129 -10.23 -2.30 11.79
N ALA A 130 -10.20 -1.15 11.12
CA ALA A 130 -10.47 0.14 11.76
C ALA A 130 -11.96 0.36 12.06
N LEU A 131 -12.25 1.07 13.15
CA LEU A 131 -13.61 1.43 13.53
C LEU A 131 -14.19 2.49 12.59
N ARG A 132 -15.50 2.41 12.33
CA ARG A 132 -16.20 3.39 11.48
C ARG A 132 -16.14 4.80 12.09
N GLY A 133 -16.00 5.78 11.21
CA GLY A 133 -16.06 7.21 11.58
C GLY A 133 -14.78 7.78 12.18
N ILE A 134 -13.74 6.96 12.41
CA ILE A 134 -12.46 7.40 12.95
C ILE A 134 -11.40 7.32 11.87
N LEU A 135 -10.58 8.36 11.76
CA LEU A 135 -9.41 8.37 10.88
C LEU A 135 -8.40 7.35 11.41
N GLY A 136 -7.87 6.48 10.53
CA GLY A 136 -6.88 5.48 10.90
C GLY A 136 -5.57 6.08 11.40
N SER A 137 -4.82 5.32 12.18
CA SER A 137 -3.53 5.77 12.73
C SER A 137 -2.52 6.12 11.65
N VAL A 138 -2.47 5.34 10.56
CA VAL A 138 -1.57 5.58 9.41
C VAL A 138 -1.95 6.86 8.69
N SER A 139 -3.23 7.03 8.33
CA SER A 139 -3.71 8.25 7.66
C SER A 139 -3.48 9.50 8.51
N ASN A 140 -3.68 9.40 9.82
CA ASN A 140 -3.45 10.49 10.75
C ASN A 140 -1.97 10.88 10.80
N TYR A 141 -1.07 9.88 10.84
CA TYR A 141 0.37 10.11 10.79
C TYR A 141 0.79 10.80 9.49
N VAL A 142 0.33 10.28 8.35
CA VAL A 142 0.69 10.82 7.02
C VAL A 142 0.18 12.25 6.86
N LEU A 143 -1.05 12.55 7.27
CA LEU A 143 -1.59 13.92 7.26
C LEU A 143 -0.75 14.91 8.06
N ARG A 144 -0.18 14.47 9.17
CA ARG A 144 0.63 15.34 10.04
C ARG A 144 2.06 15.51 9.53
N GLU A 145 2.67 14.45 8.99
CA GLU A 145 4.11 14.41 8.71
C GLU A 145 4.47 14.58 7.23
N ALA A 146 3.51 14.44 6.29
CA ALA A 146 3.78 14.58 4.87
C ALA A 146 4.07 16.04 4.48
N ASN A 147 5.08 16.23 3.62
CA ASN A 147 5.45 17.53 3.06
C ASN A 147 4.74 17.85 1.73
N VAL A 148 3.87 16.96 1.28
CA VAL A 148 3.06 17.10 0.06
C VAL A 148 1.58 17.06 0.40
N PRO A 149 0.69 17.57 -0.47
CA PRO A 149 -0.75 17.42 -0.29
C PRO A 149 -1.16 15.96 -0.08
N VAL A 150 -2.14 15.75 0.79
CA VAL A 150 -2.70 14.43 1.09
C VAL A 150 -4.21 14.49 0.88
N LEU A 151 -4.71 13.67 -0.03
CA LEU A 151 -6.14 13.46 -0.24
C LEU A 151 -6.57 12.19 0.48
N VAL A 152 -7.44 12.33 1.45
CA VAL A 152 -7.99 11.20 2.21
C VAL A 152 -9.35 10.83 1.67
N VAL A 153 -9.50 9.59 1.22
CA VAL A 153 -10.72 9.07 0.60
C VAL A 153 -11.43 8.12 1.57
N LYS A 154 -12.72 8.35 1.76
CA LYS A 154 -13.57 7.44 2.53
C LYS A 154 -14.17 6.40 1.59
N ALA A 155 -14.30 5.15 2.06
CA ALA A 155 -15.12 4.18 1.36
C ALA A 155 -16.59 4.62 1.37
N ALA A 156 -17.33 4.30 0.31
CA ALA A 156 -18.78 4.44 0.31
C ALA A 156 -19.39 3.54 1.41
N GLU A 157 -20.39 4.04 2.11
CA GLU A 157 -21.16 3.27 3.11
C GLU A 157 -22.19 2.37 2.41
#